data_8248f7cfe383869775fed35a74bfacc8
#
_entry.id   8248f7cfe383869775fed35a74bfacc8
#
_cell.length_a   1.000
_cell.length_b   1.000
_cell.length_c   1.000
_cell.angle_alpha   90.00
_cell.angle_beta   90.00
_cell.angle_gamma   90.00
#
_symmetry.space_group_name_H-M   'P 1'
#
loop_
_entity.id
_entity.type
_entity.pdbx_description
1 polymer ?
#
loop_
_entity_poly.entity_id
_entity_poly.type
_entity_poly.pdbx_seq_one_letter_code
_entity_poly.pdbx_strand_id
1 'polypeptide(L)'
;MHVKLKKKFGQNFLVDKNISRKIFNLVPNKITKIIEIGPGIGHLTDFLLNDNIKKLTLIEIDSDFLPTLNEKYKKIKYIEIINQDIMNMDLSKYDSESIIISNLPYNISSQVLVKINNYCHFKMMVLMFQKEFAERLISSKLNNLNCLIKCFYEIKKEFNISKNSFIPSPKIESSVLTFKKKDQSLLENNDINLFSIFKSMIFINKRKKISTILKKNKFKLDNLTHLDMRAEEYNLNEFVSLYKKLKPELINKFS
;
A
#
# COMPACT_ATOMS: atom_id res chain seq x y z
N MET A 1 17.27 -23.03 -14.43
CA MET A 1 17.97 -22.41 -13.30
C MET A 1 17.15 -22.67 -12.04
N HIS A 2 17.68 -23.42 -11.06
CA HIS A 2 16.96 -23.62 -9.79
C HIS A 2 17.15 -22.37 -8.92
N VAL A 3 16.17 -21.49 -8.92
CA VAL A 3 16.17 -20.32 -8.02
C VAL A 3 15.88 -20.82 -6.60
N LYS A 4 16.84 -20.66 -5.70
CA LYS A 4 16.67 -21.02 -4.28
C LYS A 4 15.84 -19.95 -3.58
N LEU A 5 14.59 -20.28 -3.29
CA LEU A 5 13.67 -19.39 -2.61
C LEU A 5 14.11 -19.12 -1.16
N LYS A 6 14.14 -17.86 -0.77
CA LYS A 6 14.49 -17.45 0.59
C LYS A 6 13.22 -17.22 1.41
N LYS A 7 12.91 -18.12 2.34
CA LYS A 7 11.73 -18.02 3.22
C LYS A 7 11.62 -16.67 3.93
N LYS A 8 12.76 -16.04 4.28
CA LYS A 8 12.80 -14.73 4.95
C LYS A 8 12.15 -13.62 4.15
N PHE A 9 12.10 -13.72 2.82
CA PHE A 9 11.48 -12.72 1.95
C PHE A 9 10.03 -13.03 1.59
N GLY A 10 9.47 -14.17 2.04
CA GLY A 10 8.07 -14.52 1.78
C GLY A 10 7.72 -14.64 0.30
N GLN A 11 8.66 -15.09 -0.53
CA GLN A 11 8.58 -15.11 -2.00
C GLN A 11 7.53 -16.10 -2.49
N ASN A 12 6.54 -15.60 -3.24
CA ASN A 12 5.56 -16.37 -4.00
C ASN A 12 5.48 -15.74 -5.40
N PHE A 13 6.06 -16.40 -6.40
CA PHE A 13 6.08 -15.86 -7.76
C PHE A 13 4.75 -16.10 -8.45
N LEU A 14 4.16 -15.03 -8.97
CA LEU A 14 3.01 -15.14 -9.86
C LEU A 14 3.47 -15.73 -11.19
N VAL A 15 3.02 -16.95 -11.50
CA VAL A 15 3.42 -17.65 -12.74
C VAL A 15 2.29 -17.70 -13.78
N ASP A 16 1.08 -17.34 -13.38
CA ASP A 16 -0.09 -17.32 -14.25
C ASP A 16 -0.04 -16.09 -15.17
N LYS A 17 0.25 -16.35 -16.44
CA LYS A 17 0.33 -15.31 -17.49
C LYS A 17 -0.98 -14.57 -17.71
N ASN A 18 -2.13 -15.22 -17.55
CA ASN A 18 -3.43 -14.59 -17.72
C ASN A 18 -3.70 -13.58 -16.59
N ILE A 19 -3.29 -13.92 -15.36
CA ILE A 19 -3.37 -13.00 -14.22
C ILE A 19 -2.43 -11.81 -14.43
N SER A 20 -1.18 -12.05 -14.85
CA SER A 20 -0.23 -10.96 -15.13
C SER A 20 -0.77 -10.01 -16.21
N ARG A 21 -1.39 -10.55 -17.27
CA ARG A 21 -2.06 -9.74 -18.30
C ARG A 21 -3.24 -8.96 -17.73
N LYS A 22 -4.07 -9.57 -16.88
CA LYS A 22 -5.20 -8.87 -16.22
C LYS A 22 -4.69 -7.71 -15.33
N ILE A 23 -3.59 -7.89 -14.61
CA ILE A 23 -2.97 -6.83 -13.80
C ILE A 23 -2.50 -5.70 -14.71
N PHE A 24 -1.81 -6.01 -15.81
CA PHE A 24 -1.37 -5.00 -16.78
C PHE A 24 -2.55 -4.21 -17.36
N ASN A 25 -3.67 -4.86 -17.67
CA ASN A 25 -4.86 -4.21 -18.22
C ASN A 25 -5.53 -3.21 -17.25
N LEU A 26 -5.14 -3.21 -15.97
CA LEU A 26 -5.57 -2.18 -15.01
C LEU A 26 -4.76 -0.88 -15.15
N VAL A 27 -3.63 -0.92 -15.86
CA VAL A 27 -2.78 0.25 -16.10
C VAL A 27 -3.41 1.11 -17.18
N PRO A 28 -3.71 2.39 -16.90
CA PRO A 28 -4.24 3.28 -17.93
C PRO A 28 -3.24 3.49 -19.08
N ASN A 29 -3.71 3.50 -20.33
CA ASN A 29 -2.86 3.62 -21.53
C ASN A 29 -1.97 4.87 -21.57
N LYS A 30 -2.37 5.94 -20.85
CA LYS A 30 -1.60 7.19 -20.75
C LYS A 30 -0.41 7.13 -19.80
N ILE A 31 -0.26 6.05 -19.04
CA ILE A 31 0.84 5.89 -18.09
C ILE A 31 2.11 5.55 -18.85
N THR A 32 3.17 6.30 -18.55
CA THR A 32 4.49 6.14 -19.17
C THR A 32 5.59 5.78 -18.20
N LYS A 33 5.30 5.81 -16.89
CA LYS A 33 6.27 5.54 -15.81
C LYS A 33 5.70 4.54 -14.82
N ILE A 34 6.39 3.43 -14.64
CA ILE A 34 6.00 2.36 -13.72
C ILE A 34 7.14 2.07 -12.76
N ILE A 35 6.79 1.83 -11.50
CA ILE A 35 7.69 1.31 -10.47
C ILE A 35 7.15 -0.06 -10.07
N GLU A 36 7.91 -1.11 -10.32
CA GLU A 36 7.60 -2.46 -9.85
C GLU A 36 8.43 -2.76 -8.59
N ILE A 37 7.72 -3.09 -7.50
CA ILE A 37 8.37 -3.49 -6.25
C ILE A 37 8.35 -5.01 -6.13
N GLY A 38 9.54 -5.61 -5.99
CA GLY A 38 9.73 -7.05 -5.90
C GLY A 38 9.46 -7.78 -7.23
N PRO A 39 10.16 -7.43 -8.33
CA PRO A 39 9.98 -8.10 -9.62
C PRO A 39 10.37 -9.59 -9.59
N GLY A 40 11.22 -9.99 -8.63
CA GLY A 40 11.75 -11.34 -8.56
C GLY A 40 12.53 -11.72 -9.82
N ILE A 41 12.07 -12.72 -10.55
CA ILE A 41 12.67 -13.12 -11.85
C ILE A 41 11.94 -12.48 -13.06
N GLY A 42 11.09 -11.48 -12.82
CA GLY A 42 10.46 -10.68 -13.86
C GLY A 42 9.22 -11.28 -14.51
N HIS A 43 8.47 -12.14 -13.81
CA HIS A 43 7.25 -12.74 -14.38
C HIS A 43 6.17 -11.70 -14.68
N LEU A 44 5.95 -10.74 -13.77
CA LEU A 44 4.99 -9.66 -14.00
C LEU A 44 5.61 -8.58 -14.89
N THR A 45 6.90 -8.29 -14.70
CA THR A 45 7.67 -7.33 -15.52
C THR A 45 7.49 -7.55 -17.00
N ASP A 46 7.50 -8.82 -17.49
CA ASP A 46 7.34 -9.15 -18.91
C ASP A 46 6.04 -8.61 -19.52
N PHE A 47 4.99 -8.48 -18.73
CA PHE A 47 3.71 -7.94 -19.16
C PHE A 47 3.64 -6.42 -19.06
N LEU A 48 4.55 -5.79 -18.32
CA LEU A 48 4.63 -4.33 -18.21
C LEU A 48 5.38 -3.69 -19.39
N LEU A 49 6.04 -4.51 -20.21
CA LEU A 49 6.79 -4.04 -21.38
C LEU A 49 5.84 -3.67 -22.51
N ASN A 50 5.81 -2.40 -22.90
CA ASN A 50 5.10 -1.92 -24.06
C ASN A 50 5.67 -0.57 -24.54
N ASP A 51 5.33 -0.16 -25.77
CA ASP A 51 5.90 1.02 -26.42
C ASP A 51 5.53 2.35 -25.75
N ASN A 52 4.47 2.38 -24.94
CA ASN A 52 4.06 3.59 -24.24
C ASN A 52 4.91 3.86 -22.98
N ILE A 53 5.59 2.84 -22.44
CA ILE A 53 6.39 2.97 -21.22
C ILE A 53 7.72 3.62 -21.56
N LYS A 54 7.97 4.78 -20.94
CA LYS A 54 9.22 5.55 -21.08
C LYS A 54 10.21 5.27 -19.96
N LYS A 55 9.70 4.80 -18.81
CA LYS A 55 10.53 4.43 -17.66
C LYS A 55 9.85 3.31 -16.86
N LEU A 56 10.59 2.21 -16.65
CA LEU A 56 10.20 1.10 -15.77
C LEU A 56 11.31 0.90 -14.74
N THR A 57 11.03 1.23 -13.48
CA THR A 57 11.97 1.05 -12.37
C THR A 57 11.62 -0.24 -11.62
N LEU A 58 12.56 -1.17 -11.56
CA LEU A 58 12.46 -2.43 -10.84
C LEU A 58 13.22 -2.34 -9.53
N ILE A 59 12.54 -2.47 -8.39
CA ILE A 59 13.14 -2.38 -7.05
C ILE A 59 13.16 -3.78 -6.45
N GLU A 60 14.34 -4.38 -6.32
CA GLU A 60 14.49 -5.75 -5.81
C GLU A 60 15.47 -5.78 -4.62
N ILE A 61 15.02 -6.40 -3.52
CA ILE A 61 15.84 -6.55 -2.31
C ILE A 61 16.78 -7.76 -2.41
N ASP A 62 16.36 -8.82 -3.13
CA ASP A 62 17.14 -10.05 -3.24
C ASP A 62 18.14 -9.95 -4.38
N SER A 63 19.42 -9.77 -4.01
CA SER A 63 20.52 -9.68 -4.97
C SER A 63 20.69 -10.93 -5.87
N ASP A 64 20.16 -12.09 -5.45
CA ASP A 64 20.26 -13.32 -6.25
C ASP A 64 19.45 -13.25 -7.55
N PHE A 65 18.46 -12.34 -7.64
CA PHE A 65 17.66 -12.15 -8.86
C PHE A 65 18.27 -11.16 -9.84
N LEU A 66 19.22 -10.32 -9.39
CA LEU A 66 19.81 -9.27 -10.24
C LEU A 66 20.49 -9.79 -11.51
N PRO A 67 21.30 -10.89 -11.44
CA PRO A 67 21.90 -11.44 -12.67
C PRO A 67 20.84 -11.84 -13.71
N THR A 68 19.73 -12.44 -13.26
CA THR A 68 18.63 -12.83 -14.14
C THR A 68 17.91 -11.62 -14.73
N LEU A 69 17.58 -10.62 -13.91
CA LEU A 69 16.92 -9.40 -14.37
C LEU A 69 17.80 -8.61 -15.34
N ASN A 70 19.08 -8.43 -14.98
CA ASN A 70 20.04 -7.71 -15.84
C ASN A 70 20.22 -8.39 -17.21
N GLU A 71 20.40 -9.71 -17.23
CA GLU A 71 20.55 -10.45 -18.49
C GLU A 71 19.26 -10.37 -19.34
N LYS A 72 18.10 -10.55 -18.69
CA LYS A 72 16.80 -10.58 -19.36
C LYS A 72 16.45 -9.23 -20.00
N TYR A 73 16.77 -8.12 -19.34
CA TYR A 73 16.34 -6.79 -19.76
C TYR A 73 17.48 -5.91 -20.29
N LYS A 74 18.68 -6.42 -20.47
CA LYS A 74 19.89 -5.67 -20.91
C LYS A 74 19.71 -4.83 -22.18
N LYS A 75 18.80 -5.25 -23.06
CA LYS A 75 18.53 -4.56 -24.33
C LYS A 75 17.45 -3.48 -24.23
N ILE A 76 16.76 -3.37 -23.10
CA ILE A 76 15.63 -2.47 -22.90
C ILE A 76 16.09 -1.21 -22.15
N LYS A 77 16.36 -0.14 -22.88
CA LYS A 77 17.01 1.07 -22.35
C LYS A 77 16.19 1.84 -21.30
N TYR A 78 14.87 1.68 -21.29
CA TYR A 78 13.99 2.39 -20.35
C TYR A 78 13.78 1.64 -19.02
N ILE A 79 14.43 0.49 -18.82
CA ILE A 79 14.41 -0.26 -17.56
C ILE A 79 15.60 0.18 -16.70
N GLU A 80 15.28 0.49 -15.46
CA GLU A 80 16.25 0.74 -14.38
C GLU A 80 16.05 -0.33 -13.30
N ILE A 81 17.11 -1.06 -12.96
CA ILE A 81 17.09 -2.09 -11.91
C ILE A 81 17.85 -1.58 -10.70
N ILE A 82 17.17 -1.54 -9.54
CA ILE A 82 17.72 -1.03 -8.28
C ILE A 82 17.72 -2.15 -7.26
N ASN A 83 18.90 -2.51 -6.74
CA ASN A 83 19.01 -3.44 -5.62
C ASN A 83 18.91 -2.68 -4.32
N GLN A 84 17.72 -2.60 -3.76
CA GLN A 84 17.49 -1.90 -2.51
C GLN A 84 16.22 -2.41 -1.81
N ASP A 85 16.21 -2.32 -0.47
CA ASP A 85 14.99 -2.51 0.31
C ASP A 85 14.07 -1.29 0.14
N ILE A 86 12.85 -1.52 -0.32
CA ILE A 86 11.83 -0.47 -0.47
C ILE A 86 11.59 0.29 0.84
N MET A 87 11.75 -0.36 2.00
CA MET A 87 11.57 0.28 3.30
C MET A 87 12.58 1.38 3.56
N ASN A 88 13.79 1.28 2.98
CA ASN A 88 14.89 2.23 3.14
C ASN A 88 14.99 3.26 1.99
N MET A 89 14.11 3.15 0.97
CA MET A 89 14.13 4.07 -0.17
C MET A 89 13.45 5.40 0.14
N ASP A 90 14.02 6.47 -0.39
CA ASP A 90 13.33 7.74 -0.53
C ASP A 90 12.47 7.72 -1.81
N LEU A 91 11.14 7.71 -1.63
CA LEU A 91 10.20 7.71 -2.74
C LEU A 91 9.83 9.12 -3.23
N SER A 92 10.25 10.18 -2.55
CA SER A 92 9.94 11.58 -2.93
C SER A 92 10.55 11.95 -4.29
N LYS A 93 11.64 11.31 -4.67
CA LYS A 93 12.33 11.51 -5.96
C LYS A 93 11.60 10.98 -7.19
N TYR A 94 10.58 10.16 -7.00
CA TYR A 94 9.81 9.64 -8.11
C TYR A 94 8.66 10.57 -8.46
N ASP A 95 8.36 10.63 -9.75
CA ASP A 95 7.30 11.45 -10.32
C ASP A 95 5.93 10.98 -9.83
N SER A 96 5.06 11.94 -9.51
CA SER A 96 3.66 11.68 -9.11
C SER A 96 2.85 10.96 -10.20
N GLU A 97 3.22 11.13 -11.47
CA GLU A 97 2.59 10.44 -12.60
C GLU A 97 3.03 8.97 -12.71
N SER A 98 4.05 8.55 -11.95
CA SER A 98 4.43 7.15 -11.85
C SER A 98 3.35 6.35 -11.13
N ILE A 99 3.13 5.13 -11.59
CA ILE A 99 2.28 4.18 -10.87
C ILE A 99 3.14 3.10 -10.21
N ILE A 100 2.66 2.58 -9.09
CA ILE A 100 3.30 1.46 -8.40
C ILE A 100 2.55 0.17 -8.72
N ILE A 101 3.28 -0.85 -9.12
CA ILE A 101 2.74 -2.20 -9.30
C ILE A 101 3.55 -3.16 -8.44
N SER A 102 2.89 -4.08 -7.75
CA SER A 102 3.62 -5.07 -6.95
C SER A 102 2.79 -6.30 -6.60
N ASN A 103 3.45 -7.44 -6.67
CA ASN A 103 3.09 -8.65 -5.95
C ASN A 103 3.81 -8.62 -4.60
N LEU A 104 3.27 -7.89 -3.63
CA LEU A 104 3.93 -7.66 -2.34
C LEU A 104 4.13 -8.95 -1.54
N PRO A 105 5.32 -9.17 -0.95
CA PRO A 105 5.50 -10.21 0.04
C PRO A 105 4.54 -10.02 1.22
N TYR A 106 3.80 -11.07 1.58
CA TYR A 106 2.69 -10.96 2.53
C TYR A 106 3.10 -10.53 3.94
N ASN A 107 4.32 -10.89 4.36
CA ASN A 107 4.87 -10.56 5.68
C ASN A 107 5.16 -9.06 5.87
N ILE A 108 5.37 -8.29 4.81
CA ILE A 108 5.69 -6.86 4.86
C ILE A 108 4.68 -5.97 4.12
N SER A 109 3.63 -6.55 3.56
CA SER A 109 2.68 -5.82 2.69
C SER A 109 2.03 -4.60 3.38
N SER A 110 1.72 -4.70 4.68
CA SER A 110 1.18 -3.56 5.43
C SER A 110 2.20 -2.44 5.62
N GLN A 111 3.45 -2.79 5.92
CA GLN A 111 4.53 -1.82 6.12
C GLN A 111 4.86 -1.10 4.81
N VAL A 112 4.97 -1.85 3.70
CA VAL A 112 5.20 -1.28 2.37
C VAL A 112 4.05 -0.36 1.97
N LEU A 113 2.79 -0.76 2.17
CA LEU A 113 1.64 0.09 1.86
C LEU A 113 1.65 1.40 2.66
N VAL A 114 1.94 1.36 3.97
CA VAL A 114 2.08 2.55 4.80
C VAL A 114 3.27 3.40 4.34
N LYS A 115 4.41 2.78 4.03
CA LYS A 115 5.60 3.47 3.49
C LYS A 115 5.25 4.25 2.23
N ILE A 116 4.59 3.63 1.25
CA ILE A 116 4.18 4.30 0.01
C ILE A 116 3.18 5.42 0.31
N ASN A 117 2.20 5.15 1.19
CA ASN A 117 1.19 6.15 1.56
C ASN A 117 1.77 7.38 2.25
N ASN A 118 2.88 7.25 2.98
CA ASN A 118 3.52 8.41 3.64
C ASN A 118 4.03 9.46 2.65
N TYR A 119 4.27 9.09 1.41
CA TYR A 119 4.60 10.05 0.34
C TYR A 119 3.35 10.63 -0.34
N CYS A 120 2.24 9.91 -0.37
CA CYS A 120 0.90 10.34 -0.84
C CYS A 120 0.86 11.00 -2.22
N HIS A 121 1.87 10.85 -3.08
CA HIS A 121 1.91 11.56 -4.35
C HIS A 121 1.61 10.68 -5.57
N PHE A 122 1.77 9.37 -5.47
CA PHE A 122 1.52 8.46 -6.59
C PHE A 122 0.05 8.47 -7.01
N LYS A 123 -0.18 8.66 -8.30
CA LYS A 123 -1.52 8.78 -8.87
C LYS A 123 -2.34 7.52 -8.77
N MET A 124 -1.67 6.37 -8.90
CA MET A 124 -2.31 5.06 -8.86
C MET A 124 -1.33 4.00 -8.33
N MET A 125 -1.89 2.99 -7.67
CA MET A 125 -1.16 1.77 -7.31
C MET A 125 -2.00 0.56 -7.70
N VAL A 126 -1.36 -0.52 -8.16
CA VAL A 126 -1.96 -1.84 -8.42
C VAL A 126 -1.19 -2.85 -7.56
N LEU A 127 -1.77 -3.26 -6.46
CA LEU A 127 -1.08 -4.04 -5.45
C LEU A 127 -1.82 -5.35 -5.17
N MET A 128 -1.05 -6.40 -4.94
CA MET A 128 -1.55 -7.71 -4.61
C MET A 128 -1.33 -8.00 -3.11
N PHE A 129 -2.36 -8.54 -2.48
CA PHE A 129 -2.37 -8.86 -1.05
C PHE A 129 -3.02 -10.22 -0.80
N GLN A 130 -2.80 -10.77 0.38
CA GLN A 130 -3.63 -11.85 0.88
C GLN A 130 -5.10 -11.40 0.96
N LYS A 131 -6.04 -12.29 0.62
CA LYS A 131 -7.47 -11.99 0.51
C LYS A 131 -8.04 -11.32 1.78
N GLU A 132 -7.75 -11.85 2.96
CA GLU A 132 -8.23 -11.27 4.22
C GLU A 132 -7.68 -9.86 4.47
N PHE A 133 -6.42 -9.63 4.12
CA PHE A 133 -5.81 -8.31 4.23
C PHE A 133 -6.48 -7.31 3.27
N ALA A 134 -6.73 -7.73 2.03
CA ALA A 134 -7.45 -6.93 1.04
C ALA A 134 -8.87 -6.58 1.51
N GLU A 135 -9.60 -7.56 2.08
CA GLU A 135 -10.94 -7.35 2.63
C GLU A 135 -10.95 -6.34 3.79
N ARG A 136 -9.93 -6.38 4.65
CA ARG A 136 -9.77 -5.39 5.72
C ARG A 136 -9.50 -3.98 5.19
N LEU A 137 -8.78 -3.84 4.08
CA LEU A 137 -8.52 -2.53 3.45
C LEU A 137 -9.77 -1.92 2.84
N ILE A 138 -10.59 -2.72 2.15
CA ILE A 138 -11.81 -2.22 1.49
C ILE A 138 -13.01 -2.12 2.44
N SER A 139 -12.96 -2.76 3.61
CA SER A 139 -14.06 -2.80 4.59
C SER A 139 -14.65 -1.40 4.83
N SER A 140 -15.97 -1.30 4.93
CA SER A 140 -16.67 -0.08 5.35
C SER A 140 -16.35 0.28 6.81
N LYS A 141 -16.12 -0.74 7.66
CA LYS A 141 -15.69 -0.53 9.05
C LYS A 141 -14.26 0.00 9.09
N LEU A 142 -14.06 1.08 9.84
CA LEU A 142 -12.73 1.65 10.04
C LEU A 142 -11.85 0.71 10.87
N ASN A 143 -10.58 0.69 10.53
CA ASN A 143 -9.52 0.03 11.28
C ASN A 143 -8.23 0.84 11.21
N ASN A 144 -7.23 0.47 12.01
CA ASN A 144 -5.98 1.21 12.12
C ASN A 144 -5.23 1.43 10.79
N LEU A 145 -5.46 0.58 9.79
CA LEU A 145 -4.79 0.68 8.49
C LEU A 145 -5.64 1.43 7.47
N ASN A 146 -6.89 0.99 7.27
CA ASN A 146 -7.73 1.51 6.19
C ASN A 146 -8.11 2.98 6.39
N CYS A 147 -8.24 3.46 7.64
CA CYS A 147 -8.60 4.84 7.92
C CYS A 147 -7.54 5.83 7.40
N LEU A 148 -6.24 5.48 7.46
CA LEU A 148 -5.18 6.32 6.91
C LEU A 148 -5.16 6.28 5.38
N ILE A 149 -5.14 5.08 4.80
CA ILE A 149 -5.03 4.92 3.35
C ILE A 149 -6.22 5.55 2.62
N LYS A 150 -7.42 5.35 3.15
CA LYS A 150 -8.66 5.93 2.58
C LYS A 150 -8.74 7.46 2.67
N CYS A 151 -7.91 8.11 3.48
CA CYS A 151 -7.82 9.57 3.46
C CYS A 151 -7.25 10.09 2.14
N PHE A 152 -6.39 9.31 1.47
CA PHE A 152 -5.66 9.73 0.28
C PHE A 152 -6.08 8.98 -0.99
N TYR A 153 -6.58 7.74 -0.85
CA TYR A 153 -6.88 6.87 -1.97
C TYR A 153 -8.30 6.31 -1.93
N GLU A 154 -8.90 6.19 -3.10
CA GLU A 154 -10.02 5.30 -3.34
C GLU A 154 -9.46 3.90 -3.58
N ILE A 155 -10.03 2.90 -2.87
CA ILE A 155 -9.55 1.52 -2.93
C ILE A 155 -10.63 0.66 -3.55
N LYS A 156 -10.29 -0.07 -4.63
CA LYS A 156 -11.20 -0.99 -5.30
C LYS A 156 -10.58 -2.37 -5.39
N LYS A 157 -11.37 -3.39 -5.06
CA LYS A 157 -10.99 -4.77 -5.35
C LYS A 157 -11.35 -5.11 -6.79
N GLU A 158 -10.34 -5.54 -7.56
CA GLU A 158 -10.53 -5.86 -8.96
C GLU A 158 -10.89 -7.34 -9.14
N PHE A 159 -10.09 -8.25 -8.59
CA PHE A 159 -10.36 -9.70 -8.63
C PHE A 159 -9.55 -10.47 -7.59
N ASN A 160 -9.97 -11.72 -7.35
CA ASN A 160 -9.22 -12.68 -6.55
C ASN A 160 -8.30 -13.52 -7.44
N ILE A 161 -7.22 -14.03 -6.85
CA ILE A 161 -6.25 -14.91 -7.50
C ILE A 161 -6.18 -16.20 -6.72
N SER A 162 -6.33 -17.33 -7.43
CA SER A 162 -6.14 -18.66 -6.85
C SER A 162 -4.71 -18.86 -6.38
N LYS A 163 -4.54 -19.56 -5.27
CA LYS A 163 -3.23 -19.97 -4.77
C LYS A 163 -2.42 -20.77 -5.80
N ASN A 164 -3.07 -21.45 -6.73
CA ASN A 164 -2.42 -22.24 -7.78
C ASN A 164 -1.74 -21.37 -8.86
N SER A 165 -2.01 -20.07 -8.89
CA SER A 165 -1.36 -19.12 -9.81
C SER A 165 0.06 -18.73 -9.37
N PHE A 166 0.55 -19.29 -8.24
CA PHE A 166 1.85 -18.95 -7.65
C PHE A 166 2.77 -20.17 -7.46
N ILE A 167 4.09 -19.92 -7.51
CA ILE A 167 5.13 -20.88 -7.13
C ILE A 167 6.07 -20.20 -6.12
N PRO A 168 6.24 -20.79 -4.91
CA PRO A 168 5.40 -21.84 -4.33
C PRO A 168 3.97 -21.36 -4.12
N SER A 169 3.03 -22.31 -4.08
CA SER A 169 1.63 -21.97 -3.81
C SER A 169 1.47 -21.45 -2.36
N PRO A 170 0.89 -20.26 -2.14
CA PRO A 170 0.61 -19.76 -0.80
C PRO A 170 -0.50 -20.56 -0.13
N LYS A 171 -0.63 -20.42 1.20
CA LYS A 171 -1.67 -21.12 1.97
C LYS A 171 -3.09 -20.61 1.66
N ILE A 172 -3.22 -19.34 1.29
CA ILE A 172 -4.49 -18.64 1.09
C ILE A 172 -4.51 -17.92 -0.25
N GLU A 173 -5.70 -17.60 -0.73
CA GLU A 173 -5.93 -16.80 -1.93
C GLU A 173 -5.40 -15.38 -1.78
N SER A 174 -5.17 -14.75 -2.91
CA SER A 174 -4.78 -13.35 -3.02
C SER A 174 -5.87 -12.52 -3.68
N SER A 175 -5.79 -11.21 -3.53
CA SER A 175 -6.65 -10.25 -4.23
C SER A 175 -5.82 -9.12 -4.80
N VAL A 176 -6.19 -8.65 -5.99
CA VAL A 176 -5.64 -7.44 -6.60
C VAL A 176 -6.52 -6.27 -6.21
N LEU A 177 -5.89 -5.24 -5.66
CA LEU A 177 -6.51 -3.96 -5.37
C LEU A 177 -5.89 -2.87 -6.22
N THR A 178 -6.74 -1.95 -6.70
CA THR A 178 -6.31 -0.66 -7.23
C THR A 178 -6.53 0.42 -6.18
N PHE A 179 -5.57 1.33 -6.12
CA PHE A 179 -5.61 2.53 -5.29
C PHE A 179 -5.51 3.72 -6.23
N LYS A 180 -6.56 4.51 -6.30
CA LYS A 180 -6.60 5.73 -7.11
C LYS A 180 -6.52 6.92 -6.17
N LYS A 181 -5.55 7.80 -6.37
CA LYS A 181 -5.41 9.01 -5.57
C LYS A 181 -6.66 9.87 -5.71
N LYS A 182 -7.16 10.37 -4.58
CA LYS A 182 -8.29 11.30 -4.54
C LYS A 182 -7.87 12.68 -5.04
N ASP A 183 -8.74 13.36 -5.76
CA ASP A 183 -8.50 14.75 -6.18
C ASP A 183 -8.40 15.66 -4.96
N GLN A 184 -9.23 15.40 -3.92
CA GLN A 184 -9.16 16.07 -2.63
C GLN A 184 -8.92 15.04 -1.52
N SER A 185 -7.73 15.08 -0.95
CA SER A 185 -7.39 14.27 0.22
C SER A 185 -8.09 14.81 1.47
N LEU A 186 -8.50 13.93 2.38
CA LEU A 186 -9.15 14.31 3.63
C LEU A 186 -8.17 14.86 4.68
N LEU A 187 -6.87 14.55 4.49
CA LEU A 187 -5.76 15.00 5.33
C LEU A 187 -4.69 15.67 4.48
N GLU A 188 -3.96 16.61 5.07
CA GLU A 188 -2.72 17.13 4.51
C GLU A 188 -1.57 16.15 4.73
N ASN A 189 -0.54 16.21 3.87
CA ASN A 189 0.62 15.33 4.00
C ASN A 189 1.35 15.52 5.34
N ASN A 190 1.41 16.75 5.84
CA ASN A 190 2.03 17.09 7.13
C ASN A 190 1.28 16.48 8.33
N ASP A 191 0.03 16.08 8.15
CA ASP A 191 -0.80 15.49 9.19
C ASP A 191 -0.60 13.97 9.35
N ILE A 192 0.06 13.31 8.43
CA ILE A 192 0.18 11.84 8.39
C ILE A 192 0.76 11.29 9.69
N ASN A 193 1.83 11.88 10.19
CA ASN A 193 2.50 11.40 11.41
C ASN A 193 1.59 11.58 12.62
N LEU A 194 1.04 12.76 12.82
CA LEU A 194 0.17 13.07 13.95
C LEU A 194 -1.13 12.25 13.89
N PHE A 195 -1.72 12.12 12.70
CA PHE A 195 -2.89 11.25 12.50
C PHE A 195 -2.56 9.79 12.76
N SER A 196 -1.35 9.34 12.45
CA SER A 196 -0.90 7.97 12.74
C SER A 196 -0.78 7.70 14.24
N ILE A 197 -0.34 8.68 15.03
CA ILE A 197 -0.34 8.63 16.50
C ILE A 197 -1.79 8.56 17.01
N PHE A 198 -2.65 9.49 16.56
CA PHE A 198 -4.05 9.55 16.95
C PHE A 198 -4.79 8.23 16.66
N LYS A 199 -4.77 7.74 15.42
CA LYS A 199 -5.45 6.49 15.06
C LYS A 199 -4.93 5.29 15.85
N SER A 200 -3.61 5.22 16.11
CA SER A 200 -3.03 4.13 16.87
C SER A 200 -3.51 4.15 18.32
N MET A 201 -3.54 5.31 18.97
CA MET A 201 -4.11 5.49 20.30
C MET A 201 -5.56 5.00 20.39
N ILE A 202 -6.36 5.32 19.38
CA ILE A 202 -7.78 4.94 19.32
C ILE A 202 -7.94 3.44 19.06
N PHE A 203 -7.30 2.88 18.03
CA PHE A 203 -7.50 1.50 17.58
C PHE A 203 -6.82 0.44 18.47
N ILE A 204 -5.84 0.78 19.30
CA ILE A 204 -5.32 -0.13 20.35
C ILE A 204 -6.45 -0.55 21.30
N ASN A 205 -7.40 0.33 21.55
CA ASN A 205 -8.53 0.09 22.43
C ASN A 205 -9.87 -0.04 21.67
N LYS A 206 -9.88 -0.69 20.51
CA LYS A 206 -11.03 -0.73 19.57
C LYS A 206 -12.38 -1.14 20.18
N ARG A 207 -12.40 -1.86 21.29
CA ARG A 207 -13.64 -2.27 22.00
C ARG A 207 -14.18 -1.20 22.95
N LYS A 208 -13.43 -0.13 23.23
CA LYS A 208 -13.85 0.96 24.11
C LYS A 208 -14.48 2.10 23.31
N LYS A 209 -15.40 2.82 23.96
CA LYS A 209 -15.94 4.08 23.42
C LYS A 209 -14.85 5.12 23.30
N ILE A 210 -14.96 6.01 22.30
CA ILE A 210 -14.00 7.09 22.08
C ILE A 210 -13.87 7.98 23.33
N SER A 211 -14.99 8.33 24.00
CA SER A 211 -14.98 9.10 25.25
C SER A 211 -14.06 8.48 26.32
N THR A 212 -14.13 7.16 26.48
CA THR A 212 -13.31 6.45 27.46
C THR A 212 -11.81 6.53 27.12
N ILE A 213 -11.47 6.41 25.83
CA ILE A 213 -10.09 6.47 25.36
C ILE A 213 -9.52 7.87 25.53
N LEU A 214 -10.29 8.90 25.15
CA LEU A 214 -9.87 10.29 25.26
C LEU A 214 -9.70 10.72 26.72
N LYS A 215 -10.65 10.39 27.62
CA LYS A 215 -10.54 10.64 29.06
C LYS A 215 -9.28 10.02 29.65
N LYS A 216 -9.01 8.74 29.33
CA LYS A 216 -7.80 8.05 29.80
C LYS A 216 -6.52 8.76 29.37
N ASN A 217 -6.51 9.36 28.18
CA ASN A 217 -5.38 10.10 27.65
C ASN A 217 -5.44 11.61 27.98
N LYS A 218 -6.31 12.02 28.92
CA LYS A 218 -6.42 13.40 29.44
C LYS A 218 -6.71 14.44 28.34
N PHE A 219 -7.56 14.09 27.37
CA PHE A 219 -8.08 15.05 26.39
C PHE A 219 -9.33 15.75 26.94
N LYS A 220 -9.50 17.02 26.62
CA LYS A 220 -10.73 17.77 26.85
C LYS A 220 -11.82 17.27 25.90
N LEU A 221 -13.03 17.09 26.43
CA LEU A 221 -14.14 16.55 25.64
C LEU A 221 -15.15 17.63 25.20
N ASP A 222 -14.91 18.87 25.59
CA ASP A 222 -15.81 19.98 25.31
C ASP A 222 -15.98 20.17 23.78
N ASN A 223 -17.22 20.37 23.35
CA ASN A 223 -17.56 20.55 21.94
C ASN A 223 -17.28 19.36 21.01
N LEU A 224 -17.03 18.16 21.55
CA LEU A 224 -16.88 16.94 20.76
C LEU A 224 -18.20 16.18 20.72
N THR A 225 -18.56 15.66 19.55
CA THR A 225 -19.79 14.90 19.32
C THR A 225 -19.47 13.42 19.03
N HIS A 226 -20.49 12.55 19.14
CA HIS A 226 -20.39 11.12 18.82
C HIS A 226 -19.38 10.33 19.64
N LEU A 227 -18.99 10.81 20.83
CA LEU A 227 -17.96 10.19 21.65
C LEU A 227 -18.38 8.85 22.28
N ASP A 228 -19.67 8.53 22.27
CA ASP A 228 -20.18 7.25 22.78
C ASP A 228 -20.04 6.08 21.81
N MET A 229 -19.63 6.36 20.58
CA MET A 229 -19.34 5.37 19.56
C MET A 229 -17.95 4.75 19.75
N ARG A 230 -17.77 3.54 19.20
CA ARG A 230 -16.46 2.92 19.04
C ARG A 230 -15.83 3.38 17.72
N ALA A 231 -14.51 3.25 17.61
CA ALA A 231 -13.79 3.71 16.41
C ALA A 231 -14.30 3.10 15.09
N GLU A 232 -14.70 1.83 15.11
CA GLU A 232 -15.19 1.12 13.91
C GLU A 232 -16.61 1.51 13.47
N GLU A 233 -17.33 2.26 14.30
CA GLU A 233 -18.69 2.74 14.05
C GLU A 233 -18.68 4.11 13.36
N TYR A 234 -17.55 4.83 13.40
CA TYR A 234 -17.38 6.09 12.68
C TYR A 234 -17.30 5.86 11.18
N ASN A 235 -17.88 6.77 10.40
CA ASN A 235 -17.47 6.93 9.02
C ASN A 235 -16.13 7.70 8.95
N LEU A 236 -15.48 7.65 7.79
CA LEU A 236 -14.14 8.23 7.65
C LEU A 236 -14.13 9.75 7.87
N ASN A 237 -15.15 10.47 7.37
CA ASN A 237 -15.22 11.93 7.49
C ASN A 237 -15.41 12.35 8.94
N GLU A 238 -16.26 11.65 9.70
CA GLU A 238 -16.45 11.89 11.13
C GLU A 238 -15.16 11.63 11.91
N PHE A 239 -14.46 10.53 11.60
CA PHE A 239 -13.20 10.19 12.26
C PHE A 239 -12.10 11.22 11.98
N VAL A 240 -11.98 11.70 10.75
CA VAL A 240 -11.06 12.79 10.38
C VAL A 240 -11.47 14.11 11.02
N SER A 241 -12.77 14.41 11.10
CA SER A 241 -13.28 15.61 11.78
C SER A 241 -12.93 15.60 13.28
N LEU A 242 -13.08 14.45 13.94
CA LEU A 242 -12.65 14.27 15.34
C LEU A 242 -11.14 14.52 15.49
N TYR A 243 -10.31 13.96 14.59
CA TYR A 243 -8.88 14.23 14.59
C TYR A 243 -8.59 15.73 14.46
N LYS A 244 -9.21 16.42 13.49
CA LYS A 244 -8.98 17.85 13.25
C LYS A 244 -9.34 18.70 14.48
N LYS A 245 -10.40 18.37 15.20
CA LYS A 245 -10.78 19.05 16.46
C LYS A 245 -9.75 18.80 17.57
N LEU A 246 -9.16 17.60 17.63
CA LEU A 246 -8.17 17.24 18.65
C LEU A 246 -6.74 17.61 18.28
N LYS A 247 -6.49 18.01 17.03
CA LYS A 247 -5.14 18.29 16.50
C LYS A 247 -4.34 19.28 17.38
N PRO A 248 -4.89 20.41 17.88
CA PRO A 248 -4.14 21.31 18.75
C PRO A 248 -3.64 20.64 20.05
N GLU A 249 -4.49 19.82 20.67
CA GLU A 249 -4.08 19.09 21.89
C GLU A 249 -3.09 17.94 21.58
N LEU A 250 -3.25 17.29 20.43
CA LEU A 250 -2.31 16.26 19.99
C LEU A 250 -0.91 16.83 19.75
N ILE A 251 -0.81 17.99 19.11
CA ILE A 251 0.46 18.71 18.95
C ILE A 251 1.09 18.96 20.31
N ASN A 252 0.37 19.57 21.25
CA ASN A 252 0.90 19.88 22.59
C ASN A 252 1.35 18.64 23.39
N LYS A 253 0.80 17.44 23.09
CA LYS A 253 1.11 16.20 23.81
C LYS A 253 2.23 15.37 23.18
N PHE A 254 2.44 15.48 21.87
CA PHE A 254 3.28 14.57 21.11
C PHE A 254 4.32 15.28 20.22
N SER A 255 4.44 16.62 20.31
CA SER A 255 5.55 17.42 19.75
C SER A 255 6.67 17.64 20.80
#